data_9641b4723559d5e0cc468c76588b720e
#
_entry.id   9641b4723559d5e0cc468c76588b720e
#
_cell.length_a   1.000
_cell.length_b   1.000
_cell.length_c   1.000
_cell.angle_alpha   90.00
_cell.angle_beta   90.00
_cell.angle_gamma   90.00
#
_symmetry.space_group_name_H-M   'P 1'
#
loop_
_entity.id
_entity.type
_entity.pdbx_description
1 polymer ?
#
loop_
_entity_poly.entity_id
_entity_poly.type
_entity_poly.pdbx_seq_one_letter_code
_entity_poly.pdbx_strand_id
1 'polypeptide(L)'
;MNTKIQFRAGMRYAKRPEVYEIAHVVEHLAFGANAKYSSEQAFESDFTKNGAYHNAWTSDFSVCYESECADFEWDRIMELQRIAITSPKFNDEELQSEKGNVKAELTGYMNEYCRLLWPKLQQMLGEDVPSLQERIKTIPNIELKDIREHYRRTHTAHNMRFIIAGNLRHRKRQITRMLNSWELKPGERFEVPYDELHDSNPVLIRRKDASNITFAFSWVVPRKLTPPEVYAMNCLNHILTGTMSSRILGQARKNGLVYGMGSDINNTWHNASWDFDGEVNAESAEKLFDLIHKEISRVLKGEIKDEDIEAAKSYATGRYQMGAQTVNQISDYYADGYFTNGTLERYDRTPGLIRGINKETIVRLAQEFIESNIHGLATVSSVEKALVNELDERLKFSNPQKQGA
;
A
#
# COMPACT_ATOMS: atom_id res chain seq x y z
N MET A 1 14.19 -19.79 -3.17
CA MET A 1 14.81 -18.46 -2.94
C MET A 1 13.86 -17.38 -3.43
N ASN A 2 13.68 -16.33 -2.68
CA ASN A 2 12.96 -15.13 -3.13
C ASN A 2 13.89 -13.92 -3.04
N THR A 3 13.86 -13.04 -4.04
CA THR A 3 14.64 -11.81 -4.08
C THR A 3 13.74 -10.64 -4.43
N LYS A 4 13.95 -9.50 -3.77
CA LYS A 4 13.28 -8.24 -4.07
C LYS A 4 14.32 -7.14 -4.22
N ILE A 5 14.20 -6.39 -5.29
CA ILE A 5 15.07 -5.26 -5.60
C ILE A 5 14.19 -4.03 -5.67
N GLN A 6 14.31 -3.17 -4.67
CA GLN A 6 13.47 -1.99 -4.52
C GLN A 6 14.27 -0.73 -4.78
N PHE A 7 13.68 0.21 -5.52
CA PHE A 7 14.20 1.57 -5.72
C PHE A 7 13.17 2.59 -5.26
N ARG A 8 13.60 3.72 -4.71
CA ARG A 8 12.76 4.91 -4.59
C ARG A 8 12.61 5.55 -5.96
N ALA A 9 11.78 4.94 -6.78
CA ALA A 9 11.62 5.22 -8.19
C ALA A 9 10.15 5.28 -8.61
N GLY A 10 9.23 5.33 -7.63
CA GLY A 10 7.80 5.34 -7.86
C GLY A 10 7.29 6.58 -8.59
N MET A 11 5.99 6.65 -8.76
CA MET A 11 5.33 7.69 -9.57
C MET A 11 5.59 9.12 -9.07
N ARG A 12 5.70 9.30 -7.73
CA ARG A 12 5.99 10.59 -7.08
C ARG A 12 7.40 11.14 -7.38
N TYR A 13 8.26 10.35 -8.01
CA TYR A 13 9.58 10.82 -8.47
C TYR A 13 9.61 11.18 -9.96
N ALA A 14 8.46 11.26 -10.63
CA ALA A 14 8.38 11.88 -11.95
C ALA A 14 8.87 13.33 -11.89
N LYS A 15 9.69 13.77 -12.88
CA LYS A 15 10.19 15.16 -12.89
C LYS A 15 9.12 16.19 -13.18
N ARG A 16 8.06 15.77 -13.87
CA ARG A 16 6.99 16.63 -14.37
C ARG A 16 5.66 15.91 -14.18
N PRO A 17 4.61 16.62 -13.73
CA PRO A 17 3.29 16.01 -13.57
C PRO A 17 2.73 15.42 -14.86
N GLU A 18 3.09 15.98 -16.02
CA GLU A 18 2.60 15.57 -17.34
C GLU A 18 3.08 14.16 -17.75
N VAL A 19 4.07 13.60 -17.05
CA VAL A 19 4.58 12.24 -17.28
C VAL A 19 4.51 11.38 -16.01
N TYR A 20 3.51 11.59 -15.18
CA TYR A 20 3.36 10.94 -13.87
C TYR A 20 3.51 9.40 -13.93
N GLU A 21 2.94 8.74 -14.96
CA GLU A 21 3.01 7.28 -15.15
C GLU A 21 4.40 6.78 -15.62
N ILE A 22 5.41 7.62 -15.67
CA ILE A 22 6.73 7.24 -16.19
C ILE A 22 7.36 6.07 -15.44
N ALA A 23 7.20 6.03 -14.12
CA ALA A 23 7.75 4.96 -13.28
C ALA A 23 7.13 3.60 -13.62
N HIS A 24 5.82 3.57 -13.84
CA HIS A 24 5.07 2.37 -14.22
C HIS A 24 5.48 1.88 -15.62
N VAL A 25 5.62 2.80 -16.58
CA VAL A 25 6.11 2.44 -17.92
C VAL A 25 7.57 1.95 -17.88
N VAL A 26 8.42 2.53 -17.02
CA VAL A 26 9.81 2.05 -16.82
C VAL A 26 9.83 0.65 -16.23
N GLU A 27 8.93 0.35 -15.29
CA GLU A 27 8.79 -0.97 -14.69
C GLU A 27 8.49 -2.04 -15.74
N HIS A 28 7.48 -1.81 -16.60
CA HIS A 28 7.15 -2.69 -17.72
C HIS A 28 8.34 -2.90 -18.66
N LEU A 29 9.01 -1.83 -19.05
CA LEU A 29 10.15 -1.88 -19.98
C LEU A 29 11.41 -2.56 -19.40
N ALA A 30 11.51 -2.71 -18.09
CA ALA A 30 12.70 -3.30 -17.46
C ALA A 30 12.90 -4.78 -17.78
N PHE A 31 11.81 -5.52 -18.05
CA PHE A 31 11.85 -6.93 -18.47
C PHE A 31 11.85 -7.11 -20.00
N GLY A 32 11.87 -6.02 -20.75
CA GLY A 32 11.95 -5.99 -22.20
C GLY A 32 13.32 -6.37 -22.75
N ALA A 33 13.62 -5.87 -23.96
CA ALA A 33 14.92 -6.04 -24.59
C ALA A 33 16.06 -5.50 -23.70
N ASN A 34 17.17 -6.21 -23.66
CA ASN A 34 18.31 -5.86 -22.84
C ASN A 34 19.65 -6.22 -23.51
N ALA A 35 20.76 -6.12 -22.82
CA ALA A 35 22.06 -6.39 -23.41
C ALA A 35 22.25 -7.84 -23.94
N LYS A 36 21.54 -8.81 -23.36
CA LYS A 36 21.64 -10.24 -23.69
C LYS A 36 20.48 -10.75 -24.55
N TYR A 37 19.28 -10.22 -24.35
CA TYR A 37 18.05 -10.68 -24.99
C TYR A 37 17.49 -9.56 -25.88
N SER A 38 17.08 -9.95 -27.11
CA SER A 38 16.58 -9.01 -28.10
C SER A 38 15.11 -8.62 -27.90
N SER A 39 14.38 -9.36 -27.07
CA SER A 39 12.95 -9.14 -26.79
C SER A 39 12.57 -9.64 -25.40
N GLU A 40 11.45 -9.14 -24.89
CA GLU A 40 10.80 -9.62 -23.67
C GLU A 40 10.55 -11.13 -23.71
N GLN A 41 9.98 -11.66 -24.80
CA GLN A 41 9.69 -13.07 -24.96
C GLN A 41 10.95 -13.95 -24.81
N ALA A 42 12.08 -13.52 -25.36
CA ALA A 42 13.34 -14.27 -25.24
C ALA A 42 13.88 -14.26 -23.81
N PHE A 43 13.73 -13.13 -23.11
CA PHE A 43 14.09 -13.00 -21.70
C PHE A 43 13.20 -13.88 -20.82
N GLU A 44 11.87 -13.77 -20.99
CA GLU A 44 10.86 -14.53 -20.26
C GLU A 44 11.06 -16.04 -20.38
N SER A 45 11.30 -16.51 -21.60
CA SER A 45 11.54 -17.94 -21.87
C SER A 45 12.77 -18.47 -21.14
N ASP A 46 13.86 -17.70 -21.03
CA ASP A 46 15.03 -18.12 -20.25
C ASP A 46 14.79 -17.97 -18.74
N PHE A 47 14.04 -16.97 -18.32
CA PHE A 47 13.72 -16.77 -16.90
C PHE A 47 12.92 -17.94 -16.33
N THR A 48 11.82 -18.29 -17.00
CA THR A 48 10.81 -19.24 -16.50
C THR A 48 11.11 -20.71 -16.79
N LYS A 49 12.11 -21.03 -17.62
CA LYS A 49 12.38 -22.38 -18.14
C LYS A 49 12.48 -23.50 -17.09
N ASN A 50 12.84 -23.18 -15.84
CA ASN A 50 12.91 -24.12 -14.72
C ASN A 50 11.83 -23.87 -13.66
N GLY A 51 10.78 -23.10 -13.99
CA GLY A 51 9.69 -22.79 -13.08
C GLY A 51 9.94 -21.59 -12.15
N ALA A 52 10.95 -20.76 -12.45
CA ALA A 52 11.12 -19.50 -11.75
C ALA A 52 9.98 -18.54 -12.10
N TYR A 53 9.62 -17.70 -11.16
CA TYR A 53 8.62 -16.64 -11.30
C TYR A 53 9.29 -15.29 -11.12
N HIS A 54 8.88 -14.30 -11.88
CA HIS A 54 9.19 -12.90 -11.61
C HIS A 54 7.94 -12.02 -11.73
N ASN A 55 8.00 -10.89 -11.06
CA ASN A 55 7.00 -9.85 -11.13
C ASN A 55 7.65 -8.50 -10.83
N ALA A 56 6.96 -7.44 -11.13
CA ALA A 56 7.29 -6.11 -10.64
C ALA A 56 6.01 -5.35 -10.27
N TRP A 57 6.17 -4.32 -9.46
CA TRP A 57 5.09 -3.40 -9.15
C TRP A 57 5.62 -2.01 -8.88
N THR A 58 4.82 -1.03 -9.23
CA THR A 58 5.09 0.39 -8.99
C THR A 58 4.07 0.97 -8.02
N SER A 59 4.55 1.64 -6.98
CA SER A 59 3.76 2.46 -6.07
C SER A 59 4.12 3.93 -6.21
N ASP A 60 3.52 4.78 -5.38
CA ASP A 60 3.85 6.21 -5.36
C ASP A 60 5.35 6.46 -5.09
N PHE A 61 5.98 5.67 -4.22
CA PHE A 61 7.35 5.89 -3.77
C PHE A 61 8.34 4.84 -4.24
N SER A 62 7.91 3.69 -4.72
CA SER A 62 8.83 2.61 -5.07
C SER A 62 8.47 1.90 -6.36
N VAL A 63 9.52 1.38 -7.00
CA VAL A 63 9.45 0.27 -7.94
C VAL A 63 10.14 -0.92 -7.29
N CYS A 64 9.50 -2.09 -7.33
CA CYS A 64 10.04 -3.34 -6.84
C CYS A 64 10.08 -4.38 -7.95
N TYR A 65 11.22 -5.04 -8.11
CA TYR A 65 11.41 -6.18 -8.99
C TYR A 65 11.60 -7.43 -8.12
N GLU A 66 10.70 -8.37 -8.26
CA GLU A 66 10.69 -9.61 -7.49
C GLU A 66 11.06 -10.80 -8.35
N SER A 67 11.69 -11.80 -7.75
CA SER A 67 11.74 -13.15 -8.33
C SER A 67 11.67 -14.23 -7.26
N GLU A 68 11.08 -15.35 -7.64
CA GLU A 68 11.07 -16.57 -6.85
C GLU A 68 11.59 -17.73 -7.70
N CYS A 69 12.48 -18.55 -7.12
CA CYS A 69 13.08 -19.66 -7.85
C CYS A 69 13.43 -20.82 -6.94
N ALA A 70 13.63 -21.98 -7.58
CA ALA A 70 14.19 -23.15 -6.92
C ALA A 70 15.62 -22.90 -6.44
N ASP A 71 16.03 -23.60 -5.39
CA ASP A 71 17.31 -23.38 -4.71
C ASP A 71 18.53 -23.66 -5.60
N PHE A 72 18.40 -24.54 -6.60
CA PHE A 72 19.51 -24.92 -7.46
C PHE A 72 19.88 -23.88 -8.52
N GLU A 73 18.99 -22.90 -8.80
CA GLU A 73 19.19 -21.91 -9.88
C GLU A 73 19.24 -20.45 -9.39
N TRP A 74 19.36 -20.23 -8.11
CA TRP A 74 19.30 -18.90 -7.50
C TRP A 74 20.30 -17.90 -8.09
N ASP A 75 21.51 -18.36 -8.43
CA ASP A 75 22.55 -17.53 -9.00
C ASP A 75 22.26 -17.16 -10.46
N ARG A 76 21.67 -18.07 -11.23
CA ARG A 76 21.19 -17.78 -12.59
C ARG A 76 20.07 -16.74 -12.55
N ILE A 77 19.11 -16.86 -11.64
CA ILE A 77 18.00 -15.91 -11.52
C ILE A 77 18.49 -14.55 -11.04
N MET A 78 19.41 -14.47 -10.06
CA MET A 78 20.06 -13.20 -9.69
C MET A 78 20.78 -12.55 -10.88
N GLU A 79 21.44 -13.32 -11.75
CA GLU A 79 22.09 -12.79 -12.93
C GLU A 79 21.08 -12.27 -13.96
N LEU A 80 19.94 -12.94 -14.15
CA LEU A 80 18.87 -12.44 -15.02
C LEU A 80 18.26 -11.16 -14.50
N GLN A 81 18.00 -11.05 -13.19
CA GLN A 81 17.56 -9.79 -12.58
C GLN A 81 18.60 -8.68 -12.74
N ARG A 82 19.90 -9.01 -12.56
CA ARG A 82 20.97 -8.03 -12.82
C ARG A 82 20.87 -7.49 -14.25
N ILE A 83 20.74 -8.35 -15.25
CA ILE A 83 20.67 -7.95 -16.65
C ILE A 83 19.47 -7.05 -16.91
N ALA A 84 18.28 -7.41 -16.42
CA ALA A 84 17.06 -6.61 -16.53
C ALA A 84 17.23 -5.20 -15.94
N ILE A 85 17.84 -5.12 -14.76
CA ILE A 85 17.93 -3.86 -14.00
C ILE A 85 19.12 -3.00 -14.42
N THR A 86 20.26 -3.59 -14.83
CA THR A 86 21.47 -2.81 -15.12
C THR A 86 21.69 -2.54 -16.61
N SER A 87 21.03 -3.27 -17.49
CA SER A 87 21.31 -3.25 -18.92
C SER A 87 20.07 -3.27 -19.83
N PRO A 88 18.95 -2.62 -19.45
CA PRO A 88 17.77 -2.55 -20.32
C PRO A 88 18.07 -1.76 -21.58
N LYS A 89 17.42 -2.12 -22.69
CA LYS A 89 17.51 -1.43 -23.96
C LYS A 89 16.16 -0.81 -24.28
N PHE A 90 15.98 0.42 -23.84
CA PHE A 90 14.76 1.17 -24.13
C PHE A 90 14.74 1.60 -25.61
N ASN A 91 13.71 1.20 -26.33
CA ASN A 91 13.46 1.54 -27.72
C ASN A 91 12.01 2.05 -27.91
N ASP A 92 11.75 2.71 -29.04
CA ASP A 92 10.45 3.34 -29.29
C ASP A 92 9.34 2.33 -29.57
N GLU A 93 9.64 1.17 -30.15
CA GLU A 93 8.65 0.14 -30.46
C GLU A 93 8.06 -0.44 -29.16
N GLU A 94 8.92 -0.91 -28.24
CA GLU A 94 8.49 -1.41 -26.93
C GLU A 94 7.80 -0.31 -26.12
N LEU A 95 8.33 0.94 -26.16
CA LEU A 95 7.66 2.05 -25.46
C LEU A 95 6.23 2.26 -25.91
N GLN A 96 5.94 2.23 -27.24
CA GLN A 96 4.56 2.39 -27.72
C GLN A 96 3.68 1.21 -27.31
N SER A 97 4.19 -0.01 -27.32
CA SER A 97 3.49 -1.20 -26.84
C SER A 97 3.13 -1.06 -25.35
N GLU A 98 4.13 -0.76 -24.51
CA GLU A 98 3.93 -0.68 -23.06
C GLU A 98 3.05 0.51 -22.63
N LYS A 99 3.09 1.63 -23.33
CA LYS A 99 2.10 2.70 -23.14
C LYS A 99 0.68 2.23 -23.39
N GLY A 100 0.48 1.35 -24.37
CA GLY A 100 -0.80 0.70 -24.65
C GLY A 100 -1.25 -0.22 -23.52
N ASN A 101 -0.35 -1.06 -23.02
CA ASN A 101 -0.58 -2.00 -21.94
C ASN A 101 -0.93 -1.29 -20.62
N VAL A 102 -0.11 -0.33 -20.19
CA VAL A 102 -0.35 0.49 -18.98
C VAL A 102 -1.69 1.24 -19.08
N LYS A 103 -2.01 1.81 -20.26
CA LYS A 103 -3.31 2.46 -20.46
C LYS A 103 -4.48 1.48 -20.33
N ALA A 104 -4.35 0.30 -20.90
CA ALA A 104 -5.39 -0.74 -20.83
C ALA A 104 -5.61 -1.20 -19.39
N GLU A 105 -4.54 -1.41 -18.64
CA GLU A 105 -4.56 -1.77 -17.22
C GLU A 105 -5.27 -0.71 -16.38
N LEU A 106 -4.83 0.56 -16.44
CA LEU A 106 -5.47 1.65 -15.71
C LEU A 106 -6.94 1.86 -16.11
N THR A 107 -7.28 1.61 -17.40
CA THR A 107 -8.67 1.65 -17.85
C THR A 107 -9.48 0.51 -17.22
N GLY A 108 -8.90 -0.68 -17.09
CA GLY A 108 -9.51 -1.80 -16.36
C GLY A 108 -9.82 -1.44 -14.91
N TYR A 109 -8.88 -0.80 -14.21
CA TYR A 109 -9.05 -0.35 -12.83
C TYR A 109 -10.19 0.66 -12.62
N MET A 110 -10.60 1.40 -13.65
CA MET A 110 -11.76 2.29 -13.56
C MET A 110 -13.09 1.58 -13.33
N ASN A 111 -13.14 0.26 -13.50
CA ASN A 111 -14.30 -0.57 -13.20
C ASN A 111 -14.30 -1.10 -11.75
N GLU A 112 -13.22 -0.91 -11.02
CA GLU A 112 -13.06 -1.33 -9.63
C GLU A 112 -13.27 -0.12 -8.71
N TYR A 113 -14.42 -0.04 -8.05
CA TYR A 113 -14.81 1.15 -7.28
C TYR A 113 -13.82 1.50 -6.17
N CYS A 114 -13.23 0.53 -5.49
CA CYS A 114 -12.20 0.78 -4.48
C CYS A 114 -10.97 1.49 -5.07
N ARG A 115 -10.57 1.14 -6.31
CA ARG A 115 -9.45 1.80 -7.01
C ARG A 115 -9.76 3.23 -7.47
N LEU A 116 -11.03 3.61 -7.51
CA LEU A 116 -11.44 5.00 -7.71
C LEU A 116 -11.44 5.80 -6.41
N LEU A 117 -11.82 5.16 -5.31
CA LEU A 117 -12.03 5.81 -4.02
C LEU A 117 -10.73 6.26 -3.38
N TRP A 118 -9.74 5.37 -3.23
CA TRP A 118 -8.54 5.64 -2.47
C TRP A 118 -7.71 6.80 -3.03
N PRO A 119 -7.35 6.86 -4.33
CA PRO A 119 -6.64 8.01 -4.89
C PRO A 119 -7.44 9.32 -4.74
N LYS A 120 -8.77 9.22 -4.84
CA LYS A 120 -9.62 10.40 -4.68
C LYS A 120 -9.66 10.90 -3.25
N LEU A 121 -9.74 9.99 -2.28
CA LEU A 121 -9.69 10.32 -0.86
C LEU A 121 -8.34 10.95 -0.47
N GLN A 122 -7.22 10.34 -0.90
CA GLN A 122 -5.87 10.85 -0.70
C GLN A 122 -5.70 12.27 -1.28
N GLN A 123 -6.10 12.47 -2.54
CA GLN A 123 -6.06 13.78 -3.19
C GLN A 123 -6.84 14.86 -2.40
N MET A 124 -7.99 14.48 -1.89
CA MET A 124 -8.82 15.39 -1.10
C MET A 124 -8.22 15.76 0.25
N LEU A 125 -7.50 14.82 0.85
CA LEU A 125 -6.77 15.02 2.12
C LEU A 125 -5.46 15.79 1.93
N GLY A 126 -5.09 16.16 0.70
CA GLY A 126 -3.91 16.98 0.38
C GLY A 126 -2.71 16.15 -0.12
N GLU A 127 -2.84 14.84 -0.32
CA GLU A 127 -1.77 14.07 -0.94
C GLU A 127 -1.69 14.38 -2.45
N ASP A 128 -0.48 14.51 -2.98
CA ASP A 128 -0.23 14.74 -4.40
C ASP A 128 -0.34 13.42 -5.20
N VAL A 129 -1.56 12.89 -5.25
CA VAL A 129 -1.92 11.65 -5.95
C VAL A 129 -3.00 11.95 -7.00
N PRO A 130 -2.70 11.87 -8.30
CA PRO A 130 -3.71 12.10 -9.32
C PRO A 130 -4.69 10.94 -9.43
N SER A 131 -5.93 11.25 -9.82
CA SER A 131 -6.95 10.25 -10.12
C SER A 131 -6.53 9.34 -11.29
N LEU A 132 -7.14 8.15 -11.42
CA LEU A 132 -6.85 7.24 -12.54
C LEU A 132 -7.04 7.91 -13.90
N GLN A 133 -8.04 8.78 -14.05
CA GLN A 133 -8.28 9.52 -15.31
C GLN A 133 -7.14 10.51 -15.61
N GLU A 134 -6.63 11.21 -14.60
CA GLU A 134 -5.49 12.11 -14.75
C GLU A 134 -4.23 11.32 -15.08
N ARG A 135 -3.99 10.20 -14.41
CA ARG A 135 -2.87 9.28 -14.69
C ARG A 135 -2.87 8.83 -16.15
N ILE A 136 -4.00 8.32 -16.65
CA ILE A 136 -4.15 7.88 -18.06
C ILE A 136 -3.78 9.01 -19.04
N LYS A 137 -4.12 10.26 -18.74
CA LYS A 137 -3.80 11.42 -19.60
C LYS A 137 -2.30 11.72 -19.66
N THR A 138 -1.50 11.27 -18.70
CA THR A 138 -0.04 11.51 -18.71
C THR A 138 0.72 10.54 -19.63
N ILE A 139 0.17 9.35 -19.88
CA ILE A 139 0.83 8.28 -20.66
C ILE A 139 1.25 8.74 -22.06
N PRO A 140 0.41 9.41 -22.88
CA PRO A 140 0.80 9.85 -24.21
C PRO A 140 2.02 10.78 -24.24
N ASN A 141 2.25 11.54 -23.17
CA ASN A 141 3.31 12.54 -23.09
C ASN A 141 4.70 11.95 -22.78
N ILE A 142 4.77 10.67 -22.42
CA ILE A 142 6.01 9.99 -22.06
C ILE A 142 6.79 9.70 -23.36
N GLU A 143 8.01 10.22 -23.44
CA GLU A 143 8.93 9.99 -24.55
C GLU A 143 10.12 9.13 -24.09
N LEU A 144 10.82 8.52 -25.05
CA LEU A 144 11.97 7.67 -24.78
C LEU A 144 13.09 8.38 -24.00
N LYS A 145 13.24 9.70 -24.22
CA LYS A 145 14.18 10.51 -23.45
C LYS A 145 13.82 10.61 -21.97
N ASP A 146 12.51 10.70 -21.67
CA ASP A 146 12.00 10.76 -20.29
C ASP A 146 12.24 9.43 -19.58
N ILE A 147 11.95 8.29 -20.25
CA ILE A 147 12.24 6.93 -19.76
C ILE A 147 13.72 6.79 -19.38
N ARG A 148 14.63 7.12 -20.30
CA ARG A 148 16.09 7.04 -20.07
C ARG A 148 16.55 7.95 -18.94
N GLU A 149 15.97 9.13 -18.83
CA GLU A 149 16.30 10.07 -17.76
C GLU A 149 15.79 9.59 -16.40
N HIS A 150 14.51 9.16 -16.30
CA HIS A 150 13.93 8.64 -15.06
C HIS A 150 14.73 7.44 -14.57
N TYR A 151 14.95 6.44 -15.44
CA TYR A 151 15.73 5.25 -15.12
C TYR A 151 17.13 5.61 -14.62
N ARG A 152 17.89 6.43 -15.38
CA ARG A 152 19.25 6.83 -15.02
C ARG A 152 19.35 7.54 -13.67
N ARG A 153 18.32 8.28 -13.30
CA ARG A 153 18.24 9.05 -12.05
C ARG A 153 17.87 8.17 -10.87
N THR A 154 16.94 7.25 -11.06
CA THR A 154 16.29 6.49 -9.97
C THR A 154 16.92 5.11 -9.74
N HIS A 155 17.37 4.42 -10.80
CA HIS A 155 17.95 3.07 -10.70
C HIS A 155 19.47 3.18 -10.44
N THR A 156 19.81 3.55 -9.21
CA THR A 156 21.19 3.79 -8.76
C THR A 156 21.50 3.02 -7.49
N ALA A 157 22.79 2.76 -7.22
CA ALA A 157 23.21 1.91 -6.10
C ALA A 157 22.78 2.47 -4.74
N HIS A 158 22.88 3.77 -4.49
CA HIS A 158 22.47 4.37 -3.22
C HIS A 158 20.95 4.41 -3.04
N ASN A 159 20.20 4.37 -4.14
CA ASN A 159 18.73 4.37 -4.13
C ASN A 159 18.11 2.95 -4.08
N MET A 160 18.96 1.90 -4.20
CA MET A 160 18.55 0.50 -4.23
C MET A 160 18.48 -0.10 -2.83
N ARG A 161 17.53 -1.03 -2.66
CA ARG A 161 17.49 -2.01 -1.57
C ARG A 161 17.38 -3.40 -2.17
N PHE A 162 18.21 -4.31 -1.67
CA PHE A 162 18.20 -5.69 -2.08
C PHE A 162 17.85 -6.57 -0.89
N ILE A 163 16.79 -7.34 -1.04
CA ILE A 163 16.31 -8.30 -0.05
C ILE A 163 16.41 -9.69 -0.68
N ILE A 164 16.91 -10.65 0.08
CA ILE A 164 16.96 -12.05 -0.33
C ILE A 164 16.57 -12.94 0.86
N ALA A 165 15.64 -13.85 0.62
CA ALA A 165 15.20 -14.85 1.58
C ALA A 165 15.35 -16.25 1.02
N GLY A 166 15.69 -17.20 1.88
CA GLY A 166 15.87 -18.61 1.50
C GLY A 166 17.04 -19.26 2.21
N ASN A 167 17.59 -20.32 1.60
CA ASN A 167 18.78 -21.01 2.13
C ASN A 167 20.05 -20.21 1.83
N LEU A 168 20.41 -19.30 2.73
CA LEU A 168 21.60 -18.43 2.59
C LEU A 168 22.88 -19.04 3.16
N ARG A 169 22.80 -20.27 3.69
CA ARG A 169 23.96 -20.97 4.31
C ARG A 169 25.10 -21.11 3.29
N HIS A 170 26.28 -20.59 3.67
CA HIS A 170 27.50 -20.56 2.84
C HIS A 170 27.45 -19.71 1.57
N ARG A 171 26.32 -19.03 1.24
CA ARG A 171 26.15 -18.24 0.01
C ARG A 171 26.45 -16.76 0.18
N LYS A 172 26.50 -16.25 1.39
CA LYS A 172 26.66 -14.82 1.67
C LYS A 172 27.82 -14.15 0.89
N ARG A 173 29.00 -14.81 0.84
CA ARG A 173 30.17 -14.27 0.10
C ARG A 173 29.95 -14.24 -1.42
N GLN A 174 29.24 -15.22 -1.97
CA GLN A 174 28.93 -15.26 -3.40
C GLN A 174 27.90 -14.22 -3.75
N ILE A 175 26.81 -14.11 -2.98
CA ILE A 175 25.79 -13.06 -3.13
C ILE A 175 26.43 -11.65 -3.08
N THR A 176 27.29 -11.39 -2.08
CA THR A 176 27.99 -10.11 -1.96
C THR A 176 28.85 -9.83 -3.18
N ARG A 177 29.60 -10.84 -3.71
CA ARG A 177 30.40 -10.67 -4.93
C ARG A 177 29.53 -10.35 -6.15
N MET A 178 28.39 -11.05 -6.30
CA MET A 178 27.47 -10.81 -7.40
C MET A 178 26.91 -9.39 -7.32
N LEU A 179 26.43 -8.95 -6.17
CA LEU A 179 25.89 -7.59 -5.99
C LEU A 179 26.95 -6.51 -6.24
N ASN A 180 28.20 -6.71 -5.79
CA ASN A 180 29.30 -5.79 -6.03
C ASN A 180 29.73 -5.73 -7.49
N SER A 181 29.37 -6.72 -8.31
CA SER A 181 29.62 -6.70 -9.75
C SER A 181 28.52 -6.01 -10.57
N TRP A 182 27.46 -5.55 -9.93
CA TRP A 182 26.40 -4.80 -10.60
C TRP A 182 26.89 -3.39 -10.93
N GLU A 183 26.90 -3.04 -12.20
CA GLU A 183 27.38 -1.75 -12.70
C GLU A 183 26.33 -0.66 -12.57
N LEU A 184 25.81 -0.47 -11.36
CA LEU A 184 24.92 0.65 -11.05
C LEU A 184 25.74 1.90 -10.71
N LYS A 185 25.32 3.04 -11.25
CA LYS A 185 25.90 4.34 -10.85
C LYS A 185 25.66 4.58 -9.36
N PRO A 186 26.55 5.26 -8.64
CA PRO A 186 26.35 5.58 -7.22
C PRO A 186 25.01 6.25 -6.95
N GLY A 187 24.74 7.38 -7.63
CA GLY A 187 23.51 8.17 -7.49
C GLY A 187 23.27 8.72 -6.08
N GLU A 188 22.08 9.21 -5.86
CA GLU A 188 21.61 9.71 -4.58
C GLU A 188 20.43 8.85 -4.07
N ARG A 189 20.25 8.79 -2.76
CA ARG A 189 19.04 8.23 -2.15
C ARG A 189 18.00 9.33 -2.08
N PHE A 190 16.88 9.14 -2.77
CA PHE A 190 15.80 10.12 -2.72
C PHE A 190 15.12 10.16 -1.36
N GLU A 191 14.77 11.37 -0.92
CA GLU A 191 13.86 11.58 0.20
C GLU A 191 12.43 11.21 -0.22
N VAL A 192 11.61 10.84 0.75
CA VAL A 192 10.17 10.61 0.51
C VAL A 192 9.48 11.97 0.48
N PRO A 193 8.73 12.28 -0.58
CA PRO A 193 7.97 13.53 -0.66
C PRO A 193 7.06 13.74 0.54
N TYR A 194 6.94 14.97 0.99
CA TYR A 194 6.06 15.40 2.06
C TYR A 194 4.81 16.06 1.48
N ASP A 195 3.65 15.76 2.04
CA ASP A 195 2.39 16.38 1.70
C ASP A 195 1.83 17.16 2.90
N GLU A 196 1.27 18.32 2.67
CA GLU A 196 0.54 19.09 3.68
C GLU A 196 -0.91 18.63 3.72
N LEU A 197 -1.24 17.85 4.73
CA LEU A 197 -2.56 17.24 4.85
C LEU A 197 -3.56 18.19 5.50
N HIS A 198 -4.81 18.10 5.09
CA HIS A 198 -5.91 18.94 5.58
C HIS A 198 -7.22 18.16 5.61
N ASP A 199 -8.17 18.64 6.39
CA ASP A 199 -9.54 18.15 6.42
C ASP A 199 -10.25 18.37 5.09
N SER A 200 -11.21 17.51 4.76
CA SER A 200 -11.90 17.57 3.47
C SER A 200 -13.41 17.39 3.60
N ASN A 201 -14.13 18.10 2.72
CA ASN A 201 -15.55 17.81 2.52
C ASN A 201 -15.74 16.46 1.84
N PRO A 202 -16.82 15.71 2.17
CA PRO A 202 -17.07 14.41 1.59
C PRO A 202 -17.25 14.48 0.07
N VAL A 203 -16.82 13.43 -0.65
CA VAL A 203 -16.93 13.35 -2.13
C VAL A 203 -17.82 12.21 -2.57
N LEU A 204 -18.62 12.48 -3.58
CA LEU A 204 -19.40 11.50 -4.33
C LEU A 204 -18.85 11.38 -5.77
N ILE A 205 -18.30 10.21 -6.10
CA ILE A 205 -18.06 9.80 -7.48
C ILE A 205 -19.37 9.18 -8.01
N ARG A 206 -20.12 9.96 -8.77
CA ARG A 206 -21.44 9.50 -9.24
C ARG A 206 -21.31 8.43 -10.34
N ARG A 207 -21.93 7.28 -10.09
CA ARG A 207 -22.07 6.16 -11.03
C ARG A 207 -23.53 5.73 -11.09
N LYS A 208 -24.15 5.88 -12.24
CA LYS A 208 -25.60 5.57 -12.42
C LYS A 208 -25.91 4.07 -12.28
N ASP A 209 -24.94 3.23 -12.57
CA ASP A 209 -24.99 1.77 -12.55
C ASP A 209 -24.65 1.18 -11.16
N ALA A 210 -24.20 2.00 -10.22
CA ALA A 210 -23.90 1.54 -8.86
C ALA A 210 -25.19 1.39 -8.04
N SER A 211 -25.55 0.13 -7.74
CA SER A 211 -26.72 -0.22 -6.92
C SER A 211 -26.50 0.04 -5.43
N ASN A 212 -25.26 0.03 -4.97
CA ASN A 212 -24.86 0.22 -3.58
C ASN A 212 -24.00 1.49 -3.42
N ILE A 213 -23.71 1.83 -2.18
CA ILE A 213 -22.68 2.82 -1.81
C ILE A 213 -21.40 2.07 -1.48
N THR A 214 -20.38 2.16 -2.34
CA THR A 214 -19.02 1.79 -1.96
C THR A 214 -18.37 3.00 -1.32
N PHE A 215 -17.82 2.87 -0.13
CA PHE A 215 -17.27 3.97 0.65
C PHE A 215 -15.84 3.68 1.11
N ALA A 216 -15.05 4.74 1.26
CA ALA A 216 -13.81 4.75 2.00
C ALA A 216 -13.73 6.05 2.81
N PHE A 217 -13.27 5.96 4.05
CA PHE A 217 -12.99 7.13 4.86
C PHE A 217 -11.76 6.92 5.72
N SER A 218 -11.11 8.01 6.08
CA SER A 218 -9.87 8.00 6.86
C SER A 218 -9.87 9.10 7.90
N TRP A 219 -9.27 8.83 9.06
CA TRP A 219 -8.71 9.84 9.97
C TRP A 219 -7.20 9.78 9.88
N VAL A 220 -6.54 10.93 9.82
CA VAL A 220 -5.11 11.01 9.56
C VAL A 220 -4.39 11.78 10.67
N VAL A 221 -3.26 11.24 11.14
CA VAL A 221 -2.34 11.97 12.01
C VAL A 221 -1.11 12.38 11.22
N PRO A 222 -0.64 13.66 11.30
CA PRO A 222 0.51 14.16 10.54
C PRO A 222 1.84 13.72 11.18
N ARG A 223 1.92 12.47 11.57
CA ARG A 223 3.13 11.82 12.07
C ARG A 223 3.12 10.32 11.78
N LYS A 224 4.29 9.76 11.69
CA LYS A 224 4.50 8.32 11.63
C LYS A 224 4.19 7.68 12.99
N LEU A 225 3.56 6.51 12.96
CA LEU A 225 3.43 5.65 14.14
C LEU A 225 4.69 4.82 14.37
N THR A 226 5.01 4.60 15.63
CA THR A 226 6.02 3.63 16.04
C THR A 226 5.52 2.19 15.86
N PRO A 227 6.41 1.18 15.73
CA PRO A 227 5.96 -0.21 15.63
C PRO A 227 4.98 -0.66 16.73
N PRO A 228 5.19 -0.38 18.03
CA PRO A 228 4.20 -0.69 19.07
C PRO A 228 2.83 -0.05 18.84
N GLU A 229 2.80 1.20 18.34
CA GLU A 229 1.55 1.90 18.04
C GLU A 229 0.80 1.27 16.85
N VAL A 230 1.51 0.85 15.81
CA VAL A 230 0.92 0.11 14.68
C VAL A 230 0.29 -1.20 15.17
N TYR A 231 0.98 -1.96 16.02
CA TYR A 231 0.40 -3.19 16.57
C TYR A 231 -0.81 -2.94 17.46
N ALA A 232 -0.83 -1.84 18.23
CA ALA A 232 -1.97 -1.45 19.05
C ALA A 232 -3.20 -1.10 18.18
N MET A 233 -3.00 -0.35 17.10
CA MET A 233 -4.09 -0.01 16.17
C MET A 233 -4.57 -1.23 15.37
N ASN A 234 -3.68 -2.13 14.96
CA ASN A 234 -4.07 -3.40 14.33
C ASN A 234 -4.90 -4.28 15.29
N CYS A 235 -4.59 -4.26 16.58
CA CYS A 235 -5.42 -4.90 17.60
C CYS A 235 -6.82 -4.27 17.66
N LEU A 236 -6.92 -2.94 17.62
CA LEU A 236 -8.19 -2.22 17.58
C LEU A 236 -8.99 -2.57 16.30
N ASN A 237 -8.34 -2.57 15.14
CA ASN A 237 -8.98 -2.97 13.87
C ASN A 237 -9.55 -4.39 13.95
N HIS A 238 -8.81 -5.32 14.56
CA HIS A 238 -9.32 -6.66 14.77
C HIS A 238 -10.59 -6.68 15.66
N ILE A 239 -10.60 -5.90 16.73
CA ILE A 239 -11.76 -5.77 17.63
C ILE A 239 -12.97 -5.18 16.89
N LEU A 240 -12.75 -4.22 15.99
CA LEU A 240 -13.82 -3.50 15.29
C LEU A 240 -14.33 -4.23 14.05
N THR A 241 -13.44 -4.72 13.20
CA THR A 241 -13.79 -5.19 11.85
C THR A 241 -13.11 -6.50 11.41
N GLY A 242 -12.15 -7.04 12.19
CA GLY A 242 -11.27 -8.12 11.72
C GLY A 242 -11.93 -9.49 11.52
N THR A 243 -13.09 -9.76 12.12
CA THR A 243 -13.81 -11.05 12.05
C THR A 243 -15.31 -10.90 12.16
N MET A 244 -16.03 -12.01 11.91
CA MET A 244 -17.49 -12.07 12.09
C MET A 244 -17.95 -11.92 13.55
N SER A 245 -17.05 -11.95 14.51
CA SER A 245 -17.32 -11.66 15.92
C SER A 245 -16.95 -10.23 16.33
N SER A 246 -16.37 -9.46 15.44
CA SER A 246 -15.96 -8.08 15.69
C SER A 246 -17.15 -7.14 15.90
N ARG A 247 -16.94 -6.07 16.65
CA ARG A 247 -18.01 -5.19 17.14
C ARG A 247 -18.79 -4.49 16.04
N ILE A 248 -18.13 -4.04 14.96
CA ILE A 248 -18.81 -3.40 13.82
C ILE A 248 -19.17 -4.44 12.79
N LEU A 249 -18.20 -5.14 12.19
CA LEU A 249 -18.47 -6.10 11.12
C LEU A 249 -19.45 -7.20 11.53
N GLY A 250 -19.25 -7.78 12.72
CA GLY A 250 -20.13 -8.85 13.21
C GLY A 250 -21.59 -8.40 13.39
N GLN A 251 -21.80 -7.22 13.98
CA GLN A 251 -23.15 -6.67 14.12
C GLN A 251 -23.75 -6.24 12.79
N ALA A 252 -22.97 -5.59 11.93
CA ALA A 252 -23.42 -5.18 10.60
C ALA A 252 -23.86 -6.39 9.75
N ARG A 253 -23.09 -7.47 9.77
CA ARG A 253 -23.43 -8.75 9.10
C ARG A 253 -24.70 -9.38 9.68
N LYS A 254 -24.77 -9.48 11.01
CA LYS A 254 -25.94 -10.04 11.71
C LYS A 254 -27.24 -9.30 11.37
N ASN A 255 -27.14 -7.99 11.19
CA ASN A 255 -28.28 -7.13 10.88
C ASN A 255 -28.52 -6.96 9.37
N GLY A 256 -27.77 -7.66 8.51
CA GLY A 256 -27.91 -7.59 7.05
C GLY A 256 -27.52 -6.24 6.44
N LEU A 257 -26.70 -5.43 7.13
CA LEU A 257 -26.32 -4.09 6.65
C LEU A 257 -25.24 -4.16 5.58
N VAL A 258 -24.26 -5.07 5.71
CA VAL A 258 -23.13 -5.22 4.80
C VAL A 258 -22.85 -6.68 4.49
N TYR A 259 -22.27 -6.96 3.33
CA TYR A 259 -21.60 -8.24 3.06
C TYR A 259 -20.19 -8.27 3.66
N GLY A 260 -19.46 -7.17 3.54
CA GLY A 260 -18.10 -7.00 4.09
C GLY A 260 -17.74 -5.53 4.25
N MET A 261 -16.90 -5.27 5.22
CA MET A 261 -16.20 -4.01 5.43
C MET A 261 -14.91 -4.28 6.19
N GLY A 262 -13.98 -3.38 6.11
CA GLY A 262 -12.68 -3.47 6.78
C GLY A 262 -12.26 -2.19 7.47
N SER A 263 -11.24 -2.30 8.29
CA SER A 263 -10.43 -1.17 8.74
C SER A 263 -8.97 -1.57 8.81
N ASP A 264 -8.08 -0.63 8.53
CA ASP A 264 -6.63 -0.85 8.50
C ASP A 264 -5.87 0.39 8.98
N ILE A 265 -4.57 0.24 9.19
CA ILE A 265 -3.63 1.34 9.43
C ILE A 265 -2.65 1.40 8.28
N ASN A 266 -2.68 2.51 7.56
CA ASN A 266 -1.60 2.84 6.65
C ASN A 266 -0.60 3.76 7.36
N ASN A 267 0.68 3.39 7.37
CA ASN A 267 1.72 4.10 8.10
C ASN A 267 2.86 4.46 7.15
N THR A 268 2.93 5.73 6.77
CA THR A 268 3.93 6.24 5.82
C THR A 268 5.14 6.83 6.52
N TRP A 269 6.02 7.50 5.77
CA TRP A 269 7.18 8.21 6.34
C TRP A 269 6.80 9.45 7.15
N HIS A 270 5.67 10.09 6.83
CA HIS A 270 5.31 11.40 7.35
C HIS A 270 3.97 11.45 8.07
N ASN A 271 3.10 10.47 7.81
CA ASN A 271 1.77 10.41 8.38
C ASN A 271 1.34 8.98 8.65
N ALA A 272 0.22 8.83 9.35
CA ALA A 272 -0.50 7.57 9.41
C ALA A 272 -1.99 7.84 9.25
N SER A 273 -2.70 6.95 8.55
CA SER A 273 -4.15 6.98 8.42
C SER A 273 -4.80 5.77 9.07
N TRP A 274 -5.95 6.00 9.68
CA TRP A 274 -6.86 4.96 10.16
C TRP A 274 -8.01 4.89 9.19
N ASP A 275 -7.97 3.86 8.37
CA ASP A 275 -8.75 3.69 7.16
C ASP A 275 -9.90 2.72 7.35
N PHE A 276 -11.03 3.02 6.76
CA PHE A 276 -12.21 2.15 6.71
C PHE A 276 -12.75 2.10 5.29
N ASP A 277 -13.17 0.93 4.86
CA ASP A 277 -13.82 0.73 3.58
C ASP A 277 -14.90 -0.34 3.62
N GLY A 278 -15.82 -0.27 2.67
CA GLY A 278 -16.89 -1.26 2.58
C GLY A 278 -17.92 -0.91 1.52
N GLU A 279 -18.95 -1.77 1.50
CA GLU A 279 -20.09 -1.59 0.61
C GLU A 279 -21.40 -1.80 1.37
N VAL A 280 -22.35 -0.88 1.18
CA VAL A 280 -23.64 -0.87 1.86
C VAL A 280 -24.75 -0.41 0.90
N ASN A 281 -25.94 -0.95 1.00
CA ASN A 281 -27.07 -0.40 0.24
C ASN A 281 -27.53 0.94 0.83
N ALA A 282 -28.14 1.78 0.00
CA ALA A 282 -28.52 3.15 0.39
C ALA A 282 -29.47 3.17 1.61
N GLU A 283 -30.40 2.22 1.72
CA GLU A 283 -31.39 2.18 2.81
C GLU A 283 -30.78 1.79 4.17
N SER A 284 -29.64 1.11 4.15
CA SER A 284 -28.93 0.65 5.35
C SER A 284 -27.74 1.54 5.74
N ALA A 285 -27.35 2.50 4.87
CA ALA A 285 -26.14 3.29 5.03
C ALA A 285 -26.12 4.07 6.35
N GLU A 286 -27.19 4.78 6.69
CA GLU A 286 -27.29 5.52 7.93
C GLU A 286 -27.12 4.61 9.16
N LYS A 287 -27.79 3.44 9.16
CA LYS A 287 -27.69 2.48 10.27
C LYS A 287 -26.26 1.94 10.45
N LEU A 288 -25.56 1.72 9.33
CA LEU A 288 -24.17 1.29 9.38
C LEU A 288 -23.27 2.37 9.97
N PHE A 289 -23.41 3.62 9.51
CA PHE A 289 -22.60 4.74 9.99
C PHE A 289 -22.92 5.09 11.46
N ASP A 290 -24.16 4.98 11.89
CA ASP A 290 -24.55 5.08 13.30
C ASP A 290 -23.89 3.98 14.16
N LEU A 291 -23.80 2.75 13.65
CA LEU A 291 -23.09 1.66 14.33
C LEU A 291 -21.59 1.94 14.43
N ILE A 292 -20.96 2.44 13.34
CA ILE A 292 -19.55 2.85 13.33
C ILE A 292 -19.32 3.96 14.37
N HIS A 293 -20.12 5.02 14.33
CA HIS A 293 -20.05 6.12 15.30
C HIS A 293 -20.16 5.65 16.75
N LYS A 294 -21.15 4.79 17.03
CA LYS A 294 -21.38 4.23 18.35
C LYS A 294 -20.18 3.45 18.86
N GLU A 295 -19.63 2.52 18.06
CA GLU A 295 -18.56 1.65 18.53
C GLU A 295 -17.23 2.42 18.66
N ILE A 296 -16.94 3.38 17.77
CA ILE A 296 -15.79 4.26 17.92
C ILE A 296 -15.95 5.16 19.16
N SER A 297 -17.15 5.74 19.40
CA SER A 297 -17.42 6.53 20.62
C SER A 297 -17.17 5.72 21.89
N ARG A 298 -17.47 4.42 21.90
CA ARG A 298 -17.16 3.54 23.03
C ARG A 298 -15.66 3.35 23.21
N VAL A 299 -14.91 3.20 22.11
CA VAL A 299 -13.44 3.11 22.15
C VAL A 299 -12.85 4.39 22.75
N LEU A 300 -13.28 5.56 22.30
CA LEU A 300 -12.82 6.86 22.79
C LEU A 300 -13.05 7.05 24.30
N LYS A 301 -14.11 6.43 24.84
CA LYS A 301 -14.42 6.41 26.29
C LYS A 301 -13.69 5.32 27.06
N GLY A 302 -12.84 4.53 26.39
CA GLY A 302 -12.13 3.40 27.02
C GLY A 302 -13.02 2.18 27.29
N GLU A 303 -14.18 2.07 26.66
CA GLU A 303 -15.09 0.93 26.79
C GLU A 303 -14.64 -0.26 25.94
N ILE A 304 -13.39 -0.68 26.12
CA ILE A 304 -12.80 -1.89 25.56
C ILE A 304 -12.60 -2.88 26.70
N LYS A 305 -13.08 -4.11 26.52
CA LYS A 305 -12.87 -5.17 27.52
C LYS A 305 -11.49 -5.77 27.39
N ASP A 306 -10.90 -6.17 28.49
CA ASP A 306 -9.59 -6.84 28.49
C ASP A 306 -9.64 -8.16 27.71
N GLU A 307 -10.79 -8.87 27.77
CA GLU A 307 -10.99 -10.10 27.00
C GLU A 307 -10.94 -9.87 25.50
N ASP A 308 -11.46 -8.73 24.99
CA ASP A 308 -11.39 -8.39 23.57
C ASP A 308 -9.93 -8.14 23.14
N ILE A 309 -9.13 -7.49 23.99
CA ILE A 309 -7.71 -7.22 23.73
C ILE A 309 -6.91 -8.54 23.75
N GLU A 310 -7.16 -9.40 24.72
CA GLU A 310 -6.45 -10.70 24.79
C GLU A 310 -6.85 -11.63 23.63
N ALA A 311 -8.11 -11.60 23.18
CA ALA A 311 -8.55 -12.33 21.99
C ALA A 311 -7.83 -11.79 20.71
N ALA A 312 -7.73 -10.48 20.57
CA ALA A 312 -7.02 -9.86 19.45
C ALA A 312 -5.50 -10.15 19.48
N LYS A 313 -4.86 -10.16 20.65
CA LYS A 313 -3.46 -10.58 20.79
C LYS A 313 -3.26 -12.05 20.41
N SER A 314 -4.18 -12.92 20.83
CA SER A 314 -4.15 -14.35 20.48
C SER A 314 -4.27 -14.54 18.97
N TYR A 315 -5.18 -13.82 18.33
CA TYR A 315 -5.31 -13.81 16.86
C TYR A 315 -4.05 -13.30 16.19
N ALA A 316 -3.52 -12.16 16.60
CA ALA A 316 -2.28 -11.59 16.06
C ALA A 316 -1.09 -12.55 16.20
N THR A 317 -0.99 -13.28 17.32
CA THR A 317 0.04 -14.30 17.54
C THR A 317 -0.11 -15.47 16.57
N GLY A 318 -1.34 -15.93 16.33
CA GLY A 318 -1.63 -16.96 15.33
C GLY A 318 -1.24 -16.49 13.91
N ARG A 319 -1.62 -15.27 13.55
CA ARG A 319 -1.25 -14.66 12.25
C ARG A 319 0.27 -14.51 12.09
N TYR A 320 0.97 -14.11 13.15
CA TYR A 320 2.43 -14.06 13.18
C TYR A 320 3.03 -15.43 12.84
N GLN A 321 2.58 -16.52 13.50
CA GLN A 321 3.10 -17.85 13.22
C GLN A 321 2.81 -18.32 11.78
N MET A 322 1.67 -17.92 11.22
CA MET A 322 1.30 -18.24 9.84
C MET A 322 2.01 -17.36 8.81
N GLY A 323 2.44 -16.16 9.19
CA GLY A 323 3.05 -15.18 8.29
C GLY A 323 4.53 -15.44 7.93
N ALA A 324 5.10 -16.56 8.34
CA ALA A 324 6.49 -16.94 8.06
C ALA A 324 6.61 -18.38 7.51
N GLN A 325 5.58 -18.87 6.83
CA GLN A 325 5.54 -20.24 6.28
C GLN A 325 6.28 -20.34 4.94
N THR A 326 6.43 -19.26 4.21
CA THR A 326 7.13 -19.23 2.93
C THR A 326 8.27 -18.22 2.93
N VAL A 327 9.24 -18.44 2.03
CA VAL A 327 10.36 -17.48 1.84
C VAL A 327 9.86 -16.12 1.35
N ASN A 328 8.79 -16.11 0.56
CA ASN A 328 8.18 -14.87 0.10
C ASN A 328 7.60 -14.04 1.26
N GLN A 329 6.84 -14.65 2.16
CA GLN A 329 6.30 -13.96 3.34
C GLN A 329 7.40 -13.31 4.20
N ILE A 330 8.54 -13.97 4.34
CA ILE A 330 9.69 -13.41 5.07
C ILE A 330 10.32 -12.26 4.31
N SER A 331 10.48 -12.37 2.98
CA SER A 331 11.04 -11.28 2.18
C SER A 331 10.12 -10.06 2.15
N ASP A 332 8.80 -10.25 2.09
CA ASP A 332 7.79 -9.18 2.16
C ASP A 332 7.90 -8.41 3.48
N TYR A 333 7.92 -9.11 4.59
CA TYR A 333 8.05 -8.49 5.91
C TYR A 333 9.26 -7.55 6.01
N TYR A 334 10.43 -8.01 5.54
CA TYR A 334 11.64 -7.19 5.59
C TYR A 334 11.69 -6.11 4.51
N ALA A 335 11.13 -6.35 3.34
CA ALA A 335 11.07 -5.37 2.26
C ALA A 335 10.19 -4.19 2.63
N ASP A 336 8.95 -4.45 3.03
CA ASP A 336 7.96 -3.43 3.37
C ASP A 336 8.38 -2.69 4.65
N GLY A 337 8.77 -3.42 5.68
CA GLY A 337 9.19 -2.83 6.95
C GLY A 337 10.40 -1.91 6.80
N TYR A 338 11.43 -2.31 6.03
CA TYR A 338 12.59 -1.48 5.82
C TYR A 338 12.28 -0.27 4.93
N PHE A 339 11.50 -0.46 3.87
CA PHE A 339 11.13 0.61 2.96
C PHE A 339 10.31 1.69 3.67
N THR A 340 9.31 1.29 4.45
CA THR A 340 8.42 2.18 5.21
C THR A 340 9.11 2.80 6.41
N ASN A 341 9.89 2.03 7.17
CA ASN A 341 10.43 2.45 8.47
C ASN A 341 11.88 2.96 8.42
N GLY A 342 12.61 2.65 7.35
CA GLY A 342 14.04 2.97 7.25
C GLY A 342 14.94 2.15 8.19
N THR A 343 14.35 1.23 8.96
CA THR A 343 15.02 0.37 9.94
C THR A 343 14.56 -1.07 9.79
N LEU A 344 15.46 -2.01 10.08
CA LEU A 344 15.11 -3.43 10.09
C LEU A 344 14.53 -3.81 11.44
N GLU A 345 13.23 -4.06 11.49
CA GLU A 345 12.60 -4.70 12.63
C GLU A 345 12.72 -6.23 12.48
N ARG A 346 13.28 -6.89 13.47
CA ARG A 346 13.46 -8.35 13.43
C ARG A 346 12.10 -9.04 13.60
N TYR A 347 11.79 -9.98 12.71
CA TYR A 347 10.53 -10.74 12.75
C TYR A 347 10.29 -11.41 14.11
N ASP A 348 11.34 -11.95 14.75
CA ASP A 348 11.27 -12.64 16.04
C ASP A 348 10.95 -11.70 17.23
N ARG A 349 10.97 -10.37 17.06
CA ARG A 349 10.52 -9.39 18.07
C ARG A 349 9.02 -9.17 18.08
N THR A 350 8.32 -9.51 16.99
CA THR A 350 6.87 -9.34 16.85
C THR A 350 6.05 -9.89 18.02
N PRO A 351 6.32 -11.10 18.58
CA PRO A 351 5.59 -11.59 19.74
C PRO A 351 5.74 -10.70 20.99
N GLY A 352 6.88 -10.03 21.14
CA GLY A 352 7.09 -9.06 22.22
C GLY A 352 6.24 -7.81 22.04
N LEU A 353 6.13 -7.31 20.81
CA LEU A 353 5.28 -6.15 20.47
C LEU A 353 3.80 -6.48 20.70
N ILE A 354 3.34 -7.67 20.30
CA ILE A 354 1.96 -8.11 20.52
C ILE A 354 1.64 -8.21 22.02
N ARG A 355 2.52 -8.81 22.82
CA ARG A 355 2.31 -8.89 24.28
C ARG A 355 2.27 -7.52 24.96
N GLY A 356 3.01 -6.55 24.43
CA GLY A 356 3.08 -5.18 24.97
C GLY A 356 1.84 -4.32 24.69
N ILE A 357 0.89 -4.77 23.87
CA ILE A 357 -0.34 -4.03 23.58
C ILE A 357 -1.14 -3.86 24.88
N ASN A 358 -1.61 -2.65 25.13
CA ASN A 358 -2.46 -2.32 26.28
C ASN A 358 -3.57 -1.36 25.87
N LYS A 359 -4.60 -1.30 26.72
CA LYS A 359 -5.81 -0.51 26.49
C LYS A 359 -5.53 0.99 26.39
N GLU A 360 -4.66 1.48 27.25
CA GLU A 360 -4.30 2.91 27.35
C GLU A 360 -3.72 3.41 26.02
N THR A 361 -2.83 2.63 25.41
CA THR A 361 -2.22 2.95 24.12
C THR A 361 -3.27 2.93 23.00
N ILE A 362 -4.17 1.94 22.97
CA ILE A 362 -5.24 1.84 21.97
C ILE A 362 -6.15 3.07 22.06
N VAL A 363 -6.62 3.42 23.27
CA VAL A 363 -7.55 4.53 23.47
C VAL A 363 -6.88 5.86 23.14
N ARG A 364 -5.67 6.10 23.60
CA ARG A 364 -4.88 7.31 23.30
C ARG A 364 -4.73 7.49 21.76
N LEU A 365 -4.36 6.44 21.05
CA LEU A 365 -4.18 6.51 19.60
C LEU A 365 -5.51 6.79 18.89
N ALA A 366 -6.58 6.10 19.25
CA ALA A 366 -7.91 6.36 18.66
C ALA A 366 -8.34 7.82 18.90
N GLN A 367 -8.10 8.36 20.10
CA GLN A 367 -8.35 9.77 20.41
C GLN A 367 -7.48 10.69 19.55
N GLU A 368 -6.18 10.40 19.41
CA GLU A 368 -5.25 11.20 18.60
C GLU A 368 -5.69 11.27 17.12
N PHE A 369 -6.14 10.16 16.53
CA PHE A 369 -6.66 10.14 15.16
C PHE A 369 -7.89 11.03 15.00
N ILE A 370 -8.83 10.98 15.96
CA ILE A 370 -10.03 11.79 15.92
C ILE A 370 -9.72 13.28 16.19
N GLU A 371 -8.83 13.57 17.13
CA GLU A 371 -8.46 14.94 17.53
C GLU A 371 -7.57 15.66 16.51
N SER A 372 -6.95 14.91 15.58
CA SER A 372 -6.17 15.51 14.48
C SER A 372 -7.02 16.45 13.60
N ASN A 373 -8.33 16.22 13.55
CA ASN A 373 -9.28 16.93 12.69
C ASN A 373 -8.90 16.88 11.19
N ILE A 374 -8.16 15.87 10.77
CA ILE A 374 -7.87 15.58 9.37
C ILE A 374 -8.66 14.32 9.00
N HIS A 375 -9.72 14.51 8.26
CA HIS A 375 -10.68 13.46 7.95
C HIS A 375 -11.25 13.65 6.54
N GLY A 376 -11.64 12.56 5.90
CA GLY A 376 -12.31 12.58 4.62
C GLY A 376 -13.15 11.33 4.38
N LEU A 377 -14.24 11.51 3.65
CA LEU A 377 -15.13 10.46 3.17
C LEU A 377 -15.25 10.53 1.65
N ALA A 378 -14.94 9.44 0.96
CA ALA A 378 -15.20 9.27 -0.47
C ALA A 378 -16.21 8.14 -0.71
N THR A 379 -17.12 8.33 -1.66
CA THR A 379 -18.12 7.31 -2.03
C THR A 379 -18.22 7.17 -3.55
N VAL A 380 -18.51 5.96 -4.01
CA VAL A 380 -18.97 5.66 -5.38
C VAL A 380 -20.41 5.17 -5.28
N SER A 381 -21.35 5.88 -5.89
CA SER A 381 -22.77 5.51 -5.83
C SER A 381 -23.61 6.29 -6.84
N SER A 382 -24.89 5.89 -6.97
CA SER A 382 -25.94 6.62 -7.66
C SER A 382 -26.76 7.57 -6.77
N VAL A 383 -26.54 7.56 -5.45
CA VAL A 383 -27.31 8.35 -4.47
C VAL A 383 -27.11 9.85 -4.63
N GLU A 384 -27.94 10.64 -3.97
CA GLU A 384 -27.79 12.10 -3.92
C GLU A 384 -26.69 12.51 -2.94
N LYS A 385 -26.00 13.62 -3.25
CA LYS A 385 -24.92 14.18 -2.43
C LYS A 385 -25.35 14.49 -0.99
N ALA A 386 -26.62 14.84 -0.77
CA ALA A 386 -27.18 15.10 0.55
C ALA A 386 -26.96 13.92 1.52
N LEU A 387 -27.27 12.69 1.07
CA LEU A 387 -27.04 11.50 1.89
C LEU A 387 -25.55 11.32 2.23
N VAL A 388 -24.65 11.54 1.27
CA VAL A 388 -23.21 11.43 1.56
C VAL A 388 -22.75 12.43 2.60
N ASN A 389 -23.29 13.67 2.57
CA ASN A 389 -23.01 14.68 3.60
C ASN A 389 -23.55 14.24 4.99
N GLU A 390 -24.74 13.63 5.04
CA GLU A 390 -25.30 13.10 6.27
C GLU A 390 -24.49 11.93 6.84
N LEU A 391 -23.92 11.06 5.98
CA LEU A 391 -23.02 9.99 6.40
C LEU A 391 -21.71 10.56 6.98
N ASP A 392 -21.16 11.59 6.36
CA ASP A 392 -19.97 12.29 6.84
C ASP A 392 -20.18 12.92 8.23
N GLU A 393 -21.32 13.57 8.45
CA GLU A 393 -21.63 14.14 9.76
C GLU A 393 -21.66 13.07 10.88
N ARG A 394 -22.01 11.82 10.56
CA ARG A 394 -21.97 10.70 11.52
C ARG A 394 -20.55 10.25 11.86
N LEU A 395 -19.54 10.62 11.07
CA LEU A 395 -18.13 10.34 11.34
C LEU A 395 -17.43 11.46 12.13
N LYS A 396 -18.14 12.54 12.48
CA LYS A 396 -17.63 13.64 13.30
C LYS A 396 -17.89 13.36 14.78
N PHE A 397 -16.84 13.46 15.57
CA PHE A 397 -16.90 13.20 17.02
C PHE A 397 -16.72 14.52 17.77
N SER A 398 -17.62 14.79 18.72
CA SER A 398 -17.46 15.93 19.64
C SER A 398 -16.27 15.68 20.56
N ASN A 399 -15.34 16.63 20.62
CA ASN A 399 -14.20 16.51 21.51
C ASN A 399 -14.67 16.53 22.99
N PRO A 400 -14.48 15.44 23.77
CA PRO A 400 -14.96 15.37 25.15
C PRO A 400 -14.32 16.43 26.06
N GLN A 401 -13.16 16.99 25.72
CA GLN A 401 -12.45 17.97 26.54
C GLN A 401 -12.99 19.40 26.42
N LYS A 402 -13.82 19.72 25.41
CA LYS A 402 -14.42 21.05 25.26
C LYS A 402 -15.79 21.23 25.95
N GLN A 403 -16.33 20.19 26.58
CA GLN A 403 -17.61 20.26 27.29
C GLN A 403 -17.46 20.52 28.79
N GLY A 404 -16.25 20.78 29.29
CA GLY A 404 -15.95 21.01 30.70
C GLY A 404 -15.21 22.32 31.01
N ALA A 405 -15.27 23.32 30.12
CA ALA A 405 -14.68 24.65 30.36
C ALA A 405 -15.76 25.74 30.44
#